data_3de6b98dbcb31c58a620f7f1b1ccd344
#
_entry.id   3de6b98dbcb31c58a620f7f1b1ccd344
#
_cell.length_a   1.000
_cell.length_b   1.000
_cell.length_c   1.000
_cell.angle_alpha   90.00
_cell.angle_beta   90.00
_cell.angle_gamma   90.00
#
_symmetry.space_group_name_H-M   'P 1'
#
loop_
_entity.id
_entity.type
_entity.pdbx_description
1 polymer ?
#
loop_
_entity_poly.entity_id
_entity_poly.type
_entity_poly.pdbx_seq_one_letter_code
_entity_poly.pdbx_strand_id
1 'polypeptide(L)'
;MILEIDNKSMTNRPDLWGHYGIAREFAALAKRPLKPMDVVDLDQYKNLPAIDMKIEDPLCQRYSCLTVENITRNVAPMNMRIRLYYCGMRAINLLADLTNYLMLEMGQPMHAFDYR
;
A
#
# COMPACT_ATOMS: atom_id res chain seq x y z
N MET A 1 -1.77 3.90 21.71
CA MET A 1 -0.84 5.03 21.61
C MET A 1 -0.68 5.35 20.12
N ILE A 2 -0.80 6.62 19.76
CA ILE A 2 -0.57 7.12 18.40
C ILE A 2 0.69 7.96 18.48
N LEU A 3 1.60 7.78 17.52
CA LEU A 3 2.79 8.60 17.35
C LEU A 3 2.61 9.43 16.09
N GLU A 4 2.70 10.74 16.25
CA GLU A 4 2.76 11.67 15.13
C GLU A 4 4.22 12.07 14.93
N ILE A 5 4.70 11.94 13.68
CA ILE A 5 6.09 12.23 13.33
C ILE A 5 6.08 13.38 12.33
N ASP A 6 6.50 14.55 12.77
CA ASP A 6 6.76 15.70 11.91
C ASP A 6 8.27 15.94 11.87
N ASN A 7 8.92 15.53 10.78
CA ASN A 7 10.35 15.70 10.61
C ASN A 7 10.67 16.09 9.16
N LYS A 8 11.00 17.34 8.96
CA LYS A 8 11.34 17.90 7.64
C LYS A 8 12.60 17.30 7.02
N SER A 9 13.47 16.70 7.81
CA SER A 9 14.69 16.02 7.34
C SER A 9 14.38 14.69 6.61
N MET A 10 13.13 14.23 6.62
CA MET A 10 12.73 12.98 5.95
C MET A 10 12.13 13.21 4.56
N THR A 11 12.01 14.45 4.09
CA THR A 11 11.33 14.78 2.83
C THR A 11 12.02 14.20 1.59
N ASN A 12 13.32 13.95 1.64
CA ASN A 12 14.10 13.32 0.58
C ASN A 12 14.12 11.77 0.67
N ARG A 13 13.42 11.20 1.63
CA ARG A 13 13.37 9.77 1.90
C ARG A 13 11.96 9.23 1.62
N PRO A 14 11.61 8.95 0.33
CA PRO A 14 10.27 8.47 -0.03
C PRO A 14 9.93 7.14 0.64
N ASP A 15 10.92 6.33 0.99
CA ASP A 15 10.75 5.08 1.72
C ASP A 15 10.21 5.27 3.14
N LEU A 16 10.34 6.45 3.72
CA LEU A 16 9.84 6.76 5.07
C LEU A 16 8.41 7.32 5.08
N TRP A 17 7.76 7.44 3.92
CA TRP A 17 6.37 7.86 3.80
C TRP A 17 5.36 6.71 3.98
N GLY A 18 5.81 5.60 4.54
CA GLY A 18 4.99 4.45 4.88
C GLY A 18 5.41 3.81 6.20
N HIS A 19 4.47 3.15 6.87
CA HIS A 19 4.74 2.51 8.17
C HIS A 19 5.86 1.47 8.09
N TYR A 20 5.93 0.70 7.00
CA TYR A 20 6.97 -0.31 6.83
C TYR A 20 8.37 0.31 6.69
N GLY A 21 8.49 1.42 5.96
CA GLY A 21 9.74 2.15 5.83
C GLY A 21 10.22 2.73 7.17
N ILE A 22 9.32 3.33 7.93
CA ILE A 22 9.59 3.80 9.30
C ILE A 22 10.00 2.64 10.22
N ALA A 23 9.30 1.51 10.15
CA ALA A 23 9.65 0.33 10.94
C ALA A 23 11.05 -0.19 10.59
N ARG A 24 11.43 -0.20 9.32
CA ARG A 24 12.76 -0.59 8.84
C ARG A 24 13.85 0.35 9.37
N GLU A 25 13.63 1.65 9.30
CA GLU A 25 14.56 2.66 9.83
C GLU A 25 14.74 2.49 11.35
N PHE A 26 13.62 2.34 12.06
CA PHE A 26 13.66 2.13 13.50
C PHE A 26 14.38 0.82 13.88
N ALA A 27 14.15 -0.26 13.14
CA ALA A 27 14.81 -1.53 13.36
C ALA A 27 16.34 -1.41 13.19
N ALA A 28 16.78 -0.66 12.16
CA ALA A 28 18.20 -0.39 11.92
C ALA A 28 18.83 0.42 13.06
N LEU A 29 18.18 1.50 13.48
CA LEU A 29 18.64 2.35 14.60
C LEU A 29 18.68 1.59 15.94
N ALA A 30 17.66 0.79 16.20
CA ALA A 30 17.54 0.00 17.42
C ALA A 30 18.38 -1.29 17.39
N LYS A 31 19.04 -1.60 16.26
CA LYS A 31 19.79 -2.85 16.02
C LYS A 31 18.94 -4.09 16.32
N ARG A 32 17.68 -4.07 15.87
CA ARG A 32 16.74 -5.17 16.03
C ARG A 32 16.33 -5.73 14.67
N PRO A 33 16.01 -7.02 14.57
CA PRO A 33 15.50 -7.59 13.33
C PRO A 33 14.15 -6.96 12.98
N LEU A 34 13.97 -6.62 11.70
CA LEU A 34 12.68 -6.24 11.16
C LEU A 34 11.82 -7.50 10.96
N LYS A 35 10.57 -7.46 11.43
CA LYS A 35 9.63 -8.54 11.12
C LYS A 35 9.36 -8.55 9.61
N PRO A 36 9.54 -9.69 8.92
CA PRO A 36 9.22 -9.78 7.50
C PRO A 36 7.72 -9.52 7.27
N MET A 37 7.39 -9.00 6.10
CA MET A 37 6.01 -8.91 5.66
C MET A 37 5.51 -10.29 5.23
N ASP A 38 4.24 -10.57 5.54
CA ASP A 38 3.55 -11.72 4.99
C ASP A 38 3.25 -11.43 3.51
N VAL A 39 3.91 -12.12 2.61
CA VAL A 39 3.73 -11.99 1.16
C VAL A 39 2.94 -13.19 0.66
N VAL A 40 1.89 -12.91 -0.10
CA VAL A 40 1.11 -13.98 -0.75
C VAL A 40 1.96 -14.64 -1.82
N ASP A 41 1.90 -15.97 -1.89
CA ASP A 41 2.50 -16.73 -2.99
C ASP A 41 1.75 -16.41 -4.29
N LEU A 42 2.45 -15.76 -5.20
CA LEU A 42 1.89 -15.35 -6.49
C LEU A 42 1.86 -16.49 -7.53
N ASP A 43 2.52 -17.60 -7.28
CA ASP A 43 2.54 -18.74 -8.20
C ASP A 43 1.14 -19.32 -8.45
N GLN A 44 0.24 -19.21 -7.49
CA GLN A 44 -1.16 -19.61 -7.65
C GLN A 44 -1.92 -18.79 -8.70
N TYR A 45 -1.42 -17.63 -9.08
CA TYR A 45 -2.07 -16.69 -10.03
C TYR A 45 -1.37 -16.61 -11.38
N LYS A 46 -0.26 -17.33 -11.58
CA LYS A 46 0.56 -17.23 -12.79
C LYS A 46 -0.14 -17.61 -14.10
N ASN A 47 -1.23 -18.38 -14.00
CA ASN A 47 -2.03 -18.81 -15.17
C ASN A 47 -3.20 -17.86 -15.47
N LEU A 48 -3.38 -16.78 -14.72
CA LEU A 48 -4.41 -15.80 -15.02
C LEU A 48 -4.03 -14.97 -16.26
N PRO A 49 -5.03 -14.48 -17.02
CA PRO A 49 -4.77 -13.63 -18.17
C PRO A 49 -3.97 -12.39 -17.77
N ALA A 50 -2.95 -12.09 -18.54
CA ALA A 50 -2.20 -10.84 -18.37
C ALA A 50 -3.05 -9.65 -18.87
N ILE A 51 -2.89 -8.50 -18.21
CA ILE A 51 -3.47 -7.24 -18.68
C ILE A 51 -2.54 -6.68 -19.75
N ASP A 52 -3.09 -6.38 -20.93
CA ASP A 52 -2.36 -5.64 -21.94
C ASP A 52 -2.18 -4.19 -21.48
N MET A 53 -0.91 -3.81 -21.29
CA MET A 53 -0.56 -2.50 -20.73
C MET A 53 0.59 -1.89 -21.52
N LYS A 54 0.40 -0.66 -21.96
CA LYS A 54 1.41 0.12 -22.64
C LYS A 54 1.79 1.34 -21.80
N ILE A 55 3.09 1.49 -21.53
CA ILE A 55 3.65 2.70 -20.94
C ILE A 55 4.12 3.60 -22.08
N GLU A 56 3.55 4.78 -22.21
CA GLU A 56 3.86 5.72 -23.29
C GLU A 56 4.89 6.77 -22.88
N ASP A 57 4.88 7.16 -21.58
CA ASP A 57 5.79 8.19 -21.07
C ASP A 57 7.11 7.56 -20.58
N PRO A 58 8.27 7.97 -21.12
CA PRO A 58 9.58 7.43 -20.73
C PRO A 58 9.97 7.75 -19.29
N LEU A 59 9.32 8.70 -18.64
CA LEU A 59 9.53 8.99 -17.21
C LEU A 59 8.88 7.94 -16.32
N CYS A 60 7.87 7.20 -16.80
CA CYS A 60 7.28 6.07 -16.10
C CYS A 60 8.06 4.80 -16.44
N GLN A 61 9.04 4.47 -15.64
CA GLN A 61 9.91 3.30 -15.89
C GLN A 61 9.24 1.97 -15.58
N ARG A 62 8.23 1.97 -14.71
CA ARG A 62 7.50 0.76 -14.33
C ARG A 62 6.11 1.08 -13.85
N TYR A 63 5.15 0.32 -14.33
CA TYR A 63 3.78 0.31 -13.82
C TYR A 63 3.37 -1.16 -13.57
N SER A 64 2.66 -1.42 -12.50
CA SER A 64 2.16 -2.76 -12.18
C SER A 64 0.66 -2.69 -11.98
N CYS A 65 -0.07 -3.61 -12.57
CA CYS A 65 -1.51 -3.72 -12.43
C CYS A 65 -1.92 -5.18 -12.26
N LEU A 66 -3.10 -5.37 -11.70
CA LEU A 66 -3.74 -6.68 -11.60
C LEU A 66 -5.25 -6.53 -11.74
N THR A 67 -5.90 -7.54 -12.28
CA THR A 67 -7.36 -7.62 -12.31
C THR A 67 -7.86 -8.32 -11.05
N VAL A 68 -8.89 -7.77 -10.45
CA VAL A 68 -9.57 -8.38 -9.30
C VAL A 68 -11.04 -8.57 -9.65
N GLU A 69 -11.53 -9.78 -9.52
CA GLU A 69 -12.92 -10.15 -9.83
C GLU A 69 -13.65 -10.62 -8.57
N ASN A 70 -14.96 -10.74 -8.68
CA ASN A 70 -15.83 -11.30 -7.64
C ASN A 70 -15.75 -10.54 -6.30
N ILE A 71 -15.66 -9.22 -6.36
CA ILE A 71 -15.68 -8.38 -5.17
C ILE A 71 -17.09 -8.37 -4.58
N THR A 72 -17.28 -9.11 -3.51
CA THR A 72 -18.60 -9.29 -2.86
C THR A 72 -18.86 -8.32 -1.72
N ARG A 73 -17.84 -7.63 -1.23
CA ARG A 73 -17.94 -6.67 -0.14
C ARG A 73 -17.68 -5.26 -0.64
N ASN A 74 -18.47 -4.31 -0.18
CA ASN A 74 -18.26 -2.89 -0.48
C ASN A 74 -17.65 -2.10 0.69
N VAL A 75 -17.56 -2.70 1.84
CA VAL A 75 -17.06 -2.04 3.07
C VAL A 75 -15.82 -2.76 3.57
N ALA A 76 -14.78 -2.00 3.87
CA ALA A 76 -13.55 -2.52 4.45
C ALA A 76 -13.77 -3.09 5.86
N PRO A 77 -12.97 -4.07 6.29
CA PRO A 77 -13.01 -4.59 7.65
C PRO A 77 -12.84 -3.50 8.70
N MET A 78 -13.49 -3.65 9.84
CA MET A 78 -13.52 -2.62 10.90
C MET A 78 -12.12 -2.23 11.38
N ASN A 79 -11.22 -3.19 11.54
CA ASN A 79 -9.84 -2.94 11.95
C ASN A 79 -9.07 -2.06 10.94
N MET A 80 -9.29 -2.24 9.64
CA MET A 80 -8.71 -1.40 8.60
C MET A 80 -9.27 0.03 8.68
N ARG A 81 -10.58 0.17 8.80
CA ARG A 81 -11.25 1.47 8.93
C ARG A 81 -10.78 2.25 10.16
N ILE A 82 -10.61 1.58 11.29
CA ILE A 82 -10.10 2.19 12.52
C ILE A 82 -8.66 2.68 12.31
N ARG A 83 -7.79 1.89 11.67
CA ARG A 83 -6.42 2.29 11.39
C ARG A 83 -6.35 3.49 10.44
N LEU A 84 -7.15 3.48 9.37
CA LEU A 84 -7.26 4.63 8.45
C LEU A 84 -7.69 5.89 9.20
N TYR A 85 -8.69 5.78 10.06
CA TYR A 85 -9.17 6.90 10.87
C TYR A 85 -8.05 7.49 11.76
N TYR A 86 -7.27 6.64 12.41
CA TYR A 86 -6.13 7.11 13.23
C TYR A 86 -4.98 7.71 12.41
N CYS A 87 -4.92 7.42 11.12
CA CYS A 87 -4.00 8.06 10.19
C CYS A 87 -4.60 9.29 9.49
N GLY A 88 -5.73 9.81 9.97
CA GLY A 88 -6.40 10.99 9.42
C GLY A 88 -7.18 10.73 8.12
N MET A 89 -7.40 9.48 7.75
CA MET A 89 -8.13 9.11 6.54
C MET A 89 -9.56 8.68 6.86
N ARG A 90 -10.51 9.14 6.04
CA ARG A 90 -11.91 8.70 6.11
C ARG A 90 -12.10 7.42 5.30
N ALA A 91 -12.69 6.39 5.92
CA ALA A 91 -13.13 5.21 5.20
C ALA A 91 -14.29 5.55 4.23
N ILE A 92 -14.21 5.05 3.00
CA ILE A 92 -15.14 5.35 1.90
C ILE A 92 -15.81 4.05 1.43
N ASN A 93 -15.05 3.16 0.84
CA ASN A 93 -15.47 1.83 0.38
C ASN A 93 -14.27 0.89 0.36
N LEU A 94 -14.51 -0.40 0.16
CA LEU A 94 -13.46 -1.42 0.26
C LEU A 94 -12.25 -1.12 -0.62
N LEU A 95 -12.44 -0.75 -1.88
CA LEU A 95 -11.33 -0.56 -2.82
C LEU A 95 -10.52 0.70 -2.50
N ALA A 96 -11.20 1.81 -2.25
CA ALA A 96 -10.55 3.05 -1.85
C ALA A 96 -9.82 2.89 -0.51
N ASP A 97 -10.44 2.22 0.44
CA ASP A 97 -9.84 1.97 1.77
C ASP A 97 -8.61 1.06 1.66
N LEU A 98 -8.67 0.04 0.80
CA LEU A 98 -7.56 -0.87 0.57
C LEU A 98 -6.36 -0.17 -0.07
N THR A 99 -6.59 0.64 -1.10
CA THR A 99 -5.53 1.40 -1.76
C THR A 99 -4.89 2.43 -0.82
N ASN A 100 -5.70 3.12 -0.04
CA ASN A 100 -5.23 4.05 0.99
C ASN A 100 -4.45 3.33 2.11
N TYR A 101 -4.94 2.16 2.53
CA TYR A 101 -4.25 1.37 3.55
C TYR A 101 -2.87 0.92 3.09
N LEU A 102 -2.77 0.39 1.88
CA LEU A 102 -1.49 -0.05 1.30
C LEU A 102 -0.54 1.13 1.06
N MET A 103 -1.06 2.28 0.65
CA MET A 103 -0.27 3.50 0.52
C MET A 103 0.35 3.91 1.86
N LEU A 104 -0.42 3.89 2.95
CA LEU A 104 0.10 4.17 4.29
C LEU A 104 1.07 3.11 4.79
N GLU A 105 0.84 1.85 4.46
CA GLU A 105 1.70 0.75 4.91
C GLU A 105 3.04 0.74 4.18
N MET A 106 3.01 0.90 2.85
CA MET A 106 4.17 0.72 1.98
C MET A 106 4.80 2.01 1.48
N GLY A 107 4.12 3.15 1.63
CA GLY A 107 4.55 4.42 1.03
C GLY A 107 4.34 4.49 -0.48
N GLN A 108 3.58 3.56 -1.07
CA GLN A 108 3.36 3.47 -2.50
C GLN A 108 1.91 3.79 -2.84
N PRO A 109 1.62 4.89 -3.57
CA PRO A 109 0.28 5.19 -4.04
C PRO A 109 -0.27 4.09 -4.95
N MET A 110 -1.55 3.76 -4.77
CA MET A 110 -2.27 2.78 -5.57
C MET A 110 -3.61 3.36 -6.02
N HIS A 111 -4.09 2.89 -7.15
CA HIS A 111 -5.37 3.31 -7.73
C HIS A 111 -6.19 2.08 -8.13
N ALA A 112 -7.50 2.20 -7.94
CA ALA A 112 -8.47 1.20 -8.41
C ALA A 112 -9.30 1.81 -9.54
N PHE A 113 -9.45 1.08 -10.62
CA PHE A 113 -10.21 1.48 -11.80
C PHE A 113 -11.28 0.43 -12.10
N ASP A 114 -12.44 0.86 -12.59
CA ASP A 114 -13.43 -0.05 -13.18
C ASP A 114 -12.91 -0.50 -14.55
N TYR A 115 -12.88 -1.79 -14.76
CA TYR A 115 -12.38 -2.38 -16.01
C TYR A 115 -13.40 -2.32 -17.16
N ARG A 116 -14.67 -2.02 -16.85
CA ARG A 116 -15.75 -1.95 -17.85
C ARG A 116 -15.84 -0.60 -18.53
#